data_dfa6bf30a88054da29f0b2f9614dcd36
#
_entry.id   dfa6bf30a88054da29f0b2f9614dcd36
#
_cell.length_a   1.000
_cell.length_b   1.000
_cell.length_c   1.000
_cell.angle_alpha   90.00
_cell.angle_beta   90.00
_cell.angle_gamma   90.00
#
_symmetry.space_group_name_H-M   'P 1'
#
loop_
_entity.id
_entity.type
_entity.pdbx_description
1 polymer ?
#
loop_
_entity_poly.entity_id
_entity_poly.type
_entity_poly.pdbx_seq_one_letter_code
_entity_poly.pdbx_strand_id
1 'polypeptide(L)'
;MKNRPTAKLATALMALVMALSACVDDAAPTTTATTATPTTTTSTVEPTVTTAPTGDPGCPGDGAIEDGELLDSSEPSSDAEQISAIGWVGNQACEVFTVEFTTDQGAPATTPPSVEAVFLREVGILRVAIDVEMTSITDQLAETALVRQVFVPRSEGRTLFVDLHLSAPALATVTTSSSPARIIVSLEPGGSDYAGTPAVAVNVVLVTPLEGPVEVPVLVNGYSRNFEANTIGRIVQGADVLAEGFTTAADWTETWGEFNLTLEPAGSGAADLFVGEQSAQDGSDRGVVIPIDLP
;
A
#
# COMPACT_ATOMS: atom_id res chain seq x y z
N MET A 1 46.45 9.48 -38.28
CA MET A 1 46.80 8.10 -38.74
C MET A 1 46.82 7.19 -37.54
N LYS A 2 45.83 6.30 -37.40
CA LYS A 2 45.91 4.93 -36.91
C LYS A 2 44.49 4.43 -36.52
N ASN A 3 43.96 3.66 -37.41
CA ASN A 3 43.23 2.40 -37.33
C ASN A 3 42.12 2.22 -36.22
N ARG A 4 40.90 2.17 -36.73
CA ARG A 4 39.75 1.45 -36.14
C ARG A 4 39.86 -0.06 -36.44
N PRO A 5 39.40 -0.96 -35.55
CA PRO A 5 38.91 -2.25 -35.96
C PRO A 5 37.38 -2.32 -35.87
N THR A 6 36.80 -2.74 -36.96
CA THR A 6 35.42 -3.23 -37.14
C THR A 6 35.25 -4.58 -36.51
N ALA A 7 34.29 -4.77 -35.61
CA ALA A 7 33.85 -6.06 -35.12
C ALA A 7 32.52 -6.45 -35.78
N LYS A 8 32.50 -7.67 -36.33
CA LYS A 8 31.46 -8.25 -37.14
C LYS A 8 30.31 -8.79 -36.29
N LEU A 9 29.09 -8.49 -36.74
CA LEU A 9 27.84 -9.13 -36.33
C LEU A 9 27.87 -10.61 -36.63
N ALA A 10 27.54 -11.47 -35.66
CA ALA A 10 27.21 -12.87 -35.86
C ALA A 10 25.73 -13.10 -35.50
N THR A 11 24.92 -13.28 -36.52
CA THR A 11 23.51 -13.65 -36.45
C THR A 11 23.42 -15.15 -36.23
N ALA A 12 22.88 -15.58 -35.09
CA ALA A 12 22.53 -16.98 -34.85
C ALA A 12 21.01 -17.15 -34.99
N LEU A 13 20.61 -17.77 -36.10
CA LEU A 13 19.26 -18.20 -36.40
C LEU A 13 19.04 -19.58 -35.78
N MET A 14 18.15 -19.72 -34.79
CA MET A 14 17.77 -21.00 -34.21
C MET A 14 16.37 -21.35 -34.66
N ALA A 15 16.27 -22.30 -35.60
CA ALA A 15 15.04 -22.88 -36.11
C ALA A 15 14.47 -23.89 -35.08
N LEU A 16 13.22 -23.69 -34.65
CA LEU A 16 12.48 -24.63 -33.82
C LEU A 16 11.62 -25.51 -34.72
N VAL A 17 11.94 -26.80 -34.73
CA VAL A 17 11.23 -27.86 -35.47
C VAL A 17 10.01 -28.30 -34.65
N MET A 18 8.82 -28.14 -35.19
CA MET A 18 7.60 -28.75 -34.67
C MET A 18 7.50 -30.19 -35.18
N ALA A 19 7.43 -31.15 -34.26
CA ALA A 19 7.05 -32.53 -34.56
C ALA A 19 5.56 -32.73 -34.19
N LEU A 20 4.75 -32.89 -35.23
CA LEU A 20 3.38 -33.45 -35.12
C LEU A 20 3.52 -34.98 -34.94
N SER A 21 2.86 -35.52 -33.93
CA SER A 21 2.56 -36.95 -33.86
C SER A 21 1.04 -37.14 -33.78
N ALA A 22 0.55 -37.83 -34.80
CA ALA A 22 -0.87 -38.14 -34.99
C ALA A 22 -1.25 -39.47 -34.30
N CYS A 23 -2.44 -39.47 -33.78
CA CYS A 23 -3.47 -40.47 -33.60
C CYS A 23 -3.16 -41.97 -33.71
N VAL A 24 -3.59 -42.72 -32.69
CA VAL A 24 -4.21 -44.03 -32.89
C VAL A 24 -5.41 -44.12 -31.94
N ASP A 25 -6.58 -44.37 -32.54
CA ASP A 25 -7.81 -44.82 -31.87
C ASP A 25 -7.58 -46.21 -31.26
N ASP A 26 -8.04 -46.40 -30.02
CA ASP A 26 -8.38 -47.73 -29.56
C ASP A 26 -9.54 -47.69 -28.57
N ALA A 27 -10.38 -48.73 -28.72
CA ALA A 27 -11.75 -48.80 -28.26
C ALA A 27 -11.94 -48.82 -26.73
N ALA A 28 -13.01 -48.19 -26.25
CA ALA A 28 -13.45 -48.10 -24.87
C ALA A 28 -13.93 -49.45 -24.28
N PRO A 29 -13.68 -49.68 -22.98
CA PRO A 29 -14.62 -50.46 -22.17
C PRO A 29 -15.51 -49.50 -21.36
N THR A 30 -16.80 -49.67 -21.51
CA THR A 30 -17.85 -48.99 -20.77
C THR A 30 -17.78 -49.37 -19.28
N THR A 31 -17.24 -48.49 -18.47
CA THR A 31 -17.31 -48.62 -17.01
C THR A 31 -18.36 -47.62 -16.49
N THR A 32 -19.42 -48.14 -15.94
CA THR A 32 -20.50 -47.39 -15.28
C THR A 32 -19.91 -46.67 -14.06
N ALA A 33 -19.68 -45.39 -14.19
CA ALA A 33 -19.21 -44.55 -13.08
C ALA A 33 -20.43 -44.19 -12.22
N THR A 34 -20.47 -44.71 -11.01
CA THR A 34 -21.35 -44.25 -9.94
C THR A 34 -20.94 -42.82 -9.57
N THR A 35 -21.80 -41.86 -9.90
CA THR A 35 -21.61 -40.44 -9.55
C THR A 35 -21.75 -40.27 -8.05
N ALA A 36 -20.63 -40.19 -7.35
CA ALA A 36 -20.61 -39.71 -5.98
C ALA A 36 -20.72 -38.18 -6.03
N THR A 37 -21.80 -37.63 -5.51
CA THR A 37 -22.01 -36.19 -5.32
C THR A 37 -20.93 -35.67 -4.34
N PRO A 38 -20.07 -34.73 -4.72
CA PRO A 38 -19.15 -34.13 -3.76
C PRO A 38 -19.95 -33.27 -2.77
N THR A 39 -19.96 -33.69 -1.50
CA THR A 39 -20.43 -32.84 -0.42
C THR A 39 -19.40 -31.75 -0.20
N THR A 40 -19.64 -30.58 -0.76
CA THR A 40 -18.83 -29.39 -0.51
C THR A 40 -19.09 -28.92 0.93
N THR A 41 -18.22 -29.32 1.84
CA THR A 41 -18.23 -28.74 3.19
C THR A 41 -17.62 -27.33 3.07
N THR A 42 -18.47 -26.32 2.94
CA THR A 42 -18.07 -24.91 3.04
C THR A 42 -17.71 -24.68 4.50
N SER A 43 -16.42 -24.70 4.80
CA SER A 43 -15.90 -24.24 6.07
C SER A 43 -16.04 -22.72 6.08
N THR A 44 -17.12 -22.21 6.65
CA THR A 44 -17.26 -20.79 6.95
C THR A 44 -16.28 -20.50 8.08
N VAL A 45 -15.12 -19.94 7.75
CA VAL A 45 -14.25 -19.30 8.75
C VAL A 45 -15.00 -18.05 9.18
N GLU A 46 -15.62 -18.13 10.34
CA GLU A 46 -16.22 -16.98 11.00
C GLU A 46 -15.09 -15.99 11.29
N PRO A 47 -15.18 -14.72 10.82
CA PRO A 47 -14.15 -13.73 11.15
C PRO A 47 -14.10 -13.62 12.68
N THR A 48 -12.94 -13.89 13.25
CA THR A 48 -12.70 -13.68 14.67
C THR A 48 -12.85 -12.17 14.91
N VAL A 49 -14.01 -11.77 15.39
CA VAL A 49 -14.22 -10.40 15.87
C VAL A 49 -13.31 -10.27 17.09
N THR A 50 -12.17 -9.64 16.91
CA THR A 50 -11.32 -9.20 18.02
C THR A 50 -12.17 -8.21 18.82
N THR A 51 -12.60 -8.62 20.00
CA THR A 51 -13.34 -7.76 20.92
C THR A 51 -12.44 -6.58 21.27
N ALA A 52 -12.85 -5.39 20.83
CA ALA A 52 -12.21 -4.15 21.22
C ALA A 52 -12.12 -4.07 22.75
N PRO A 53 -11.02 -3.56 23.31
CA PRO A 53 -10.89 -3.40 24.75
C PRO A 53 -12.05 -2.52 25.26
N THR A 54 -12.84 -3.05 26.18
CA THR A 54 -13.91 -2.34 26.89
C THR A 54 -13.28 -1.41 27.93
N GLY A 55 -12.71 -0.30 27.51
CA GLY A 55 -12.18 0.77 28.34
C GLY A 55 -12.54 2.13 27.72
N ASP A 56 -12.58 3.15 28.55
CA ASP A 56 -12.66 4.52 28.04
C ASP A 56 -11.43 4.77 27.16
N PRO A 57 -11.56 5.06 25.85
CA PRO A 57 -10.41 5.32 25.03
C PRO A 57 -9.69 6.53 25.64
N GLY A 58 -8.40 6.36 25.97
CA GLY A 58 -7.58 7.48 26.45
C GLY A 58 -7.51 8.53 25.34
N CYS A 59 -8.38 9.53 25.43
CA CYS A 59 -8.35 10.65 24.48
C CYS A 59 -7.03 11.39 24.54
N PRO A 60 -6.57 12.02 23.44
CA PRO A 60 -5.39 12.86 23.45
C PRO A 60 -5.51 13.89 24.57
N GLY A 61 -4.44 14.04 25.33
CA GLY A 61 -4.32 15.10 26.32
C GLY A 61 -3.76 16.38 25.70
N ASP A 62 -3.37 17.30 26.56
CA ASP A 62 -2.62 18.48 26.16
C ASP A 62 -1.39 18.09 25.32
N GLY A 63 -1.20 18.72 24.16
CA GLY A 63 -0.06 18.47 23.27
C GLY A 63 -0.38 17.72 21.97
N ALA A 64 -1.65 17.43 21.69
CA ALA A 64 -2.05 16.93 20.36
C ALA A 64 -1.81 17.99 19.28
N ILE A 65 -1.26 17.55 18.14
CA ILE A 65 -0.90 18.42 17.02
C ILE A 65 -1.56 17.96 15.71
N GLU A 66 -1.65 18.86 14.74
CA GLU A 66 -2.28 18.61 13.44
C GLU A 66 -1.29 18.45 12.28
N ASP A 67 0.01 18.65 12.53
CA ASP A 67 1.04 18.62 11.49
C ASP A 67 2.43 18.38 12.08
N GLY A 68 3.29 17.68 11.34
CA GLY A 68 4.68 17.46 11.70
C GLY A 68 4.94 16.24 12.57
N GLU A 69 6.09 16.25 13.25
CA GLU A 69 6.56 15.12 14.06
C GLU A 69 5.74 14.95 15.33
N LEU A 70 5.24 13.73 15.55
CA LEU A 70 4.45 13.31 16.71
C LEU A 70 5.27 12.50 17.72
N LEU A 71 6.18 11.69 17.22
CA LEU A 71 7.03 10.81 18.02
C LEU A 71 8.30 10.45 17.24
N ASP A 72 9.43 10.51 17.90
CA ASP A 72 10.69 9.87 17.48
C ASP A 72 11.22 9.09 18.67
N SER A 73 11.23 7.77 18.57
CA SER A 73 11.74 6.90 19.62
C SER A 73 12.64 5.81 19.06
N SER A 74 13.82 5.66 19.64
CA SER A 74 14.76 4.60 19.31
C SER A 74 14.80 3.57 20.43
N GLU A 75 14.49 2.32 20.11
CA GLU A 75 14.48 1.21 21.08
C GLU A 75 15.27 0.01 20.52
N PRO A 76 16.61 0.02 20.68
CA PRO A 76 17.49 -0.98 20.06
C PRO A 76 17.35 -2.39 20.68
N SER A 77 16.62 -2.51 21.79
CA SER A 77 16.41 -3.79 22.49
C SER A 77 15.01 -4.35 22.33
N SER A 78 14.28 -3.91 21.29
CA SER A 78 12.94 -4.43 20.98
C SER A 78 12.97 -5.95 20.75
N ASP A 79 11.92 -6.63 21.20
CA ASP A 79 11.60 -8.02 20.87
C ASP A 79 10.42 -8.14 19.89
N ALA A 80 9.98 -7.01 19.33
CA ALA A 80 8.93 -6.95 18.31
C ALA A 80 9.49 -7.27 16.93
N GLU A 81 8.93 -8.29 16.26
CA GLU A 81 9.35 -8.73 14.93
C GLU A 81 8.26 -8.59 13.89
N GLN A 82 6.99 -8.56 14.33
CA GLN A 82 5.84 -8.55 13.44
C GLN A 82 4.72 -7.64 13.95
N ILE A 83 4.12 -6.88 13.04
CA ILE A 83 2.80 -6.26 13.27
C ILE A 83 1.76 -7.37 13.20
N SER A 84 1.13 -7.68 14.34
CA SER A 84 0.21 -8.80 14.48
C SER A 84 -1.26 -8.39 14.45
N ALA A 85 -1.57 -7.18 14.93
CA ALA A 85 -2.92 -6.63 14.91
C ALA A 85 -2.91 -5.11 14.86
N ILE A 86 -3.94 -4.55 14.23
CA ILE A 86 -4.30 -3.14 14.33
C ILE A 86 -5.77 -3.11 14.72
N GLY A 87 -6.06 -2.51 15.87
CA GLY A 87 -7.42 -2.38 16.39
C GLY A 87 -7.73 -0.94 16.74
N TRP A 88 -9.01 -0.61 16.85
CA TRP A 88 -9.42 0.73 17.26
C TRP A 88 -10.67 0.71 18.12
N VAL A 89 -10.77 1.72 18.96
CA VAL A 89 -11.95 2.06 19.74
C VAL A 89 -12.18 3.55 19.65
N GLY A 90 -13.43 3.98 19.69
CA GLY A 90 -13.74 5.39 19.58
C GLY A 90 -15.09 5.75 20.18
N ASN A 91 -15.24 7.03 20.45
CA ASN A 91 -16.49 7.68 20.83
C ASN A 91 -16.58 9.05 20.12
N GLN A 92 -17.54 9.88 20.49
CA GLN A 92 -17.71 11.20 19.88
C GLN A 92 -16.57 12.19 20.20
N ALA A 93 -15.79 11.93 21.25
CA ALA A 93 -14.71 12.82 21.68
C ALA A 93 -13.37 12.46 21.04
N CYS A 94 -13.09 11.18 20.87
CA CYS A 94 -11.82 10.73 20.26
C CYS A 94 -11.89 9.29 19.75
N GLU A 95 -10.88 8.94 18.96
CA GLU A 95 -10.61 7.59 18.46
C GLU A 95 -9.19 7.20 18.83
N VAL A 96 -9.00 5.94 19.22
CA VAL A 96 -7.69 5.38 19.61
C VAL A 96 -7.41 4.15 18.75
N PHE A 97 -6.35 4.22 17.98
CA PHE A 97 -5.81 3.10 17.20
C PHE A 97 -4.64 2.48 17.95
N THR A 98 -4.60 1.16 17.98
CA THR A 98 -3.55 0.40 18.66
C THR A 98 -2.91 -0.56 17.67
N VAL A 99 -1.58 -0.46 17.51
CA VAL A 99 -0.77 -1.42 16.77
C VAL A 99 -0.14 -2.37 17.77
N GLU A 100 -0.35 -3.68 17.58
CA GLU A 100 0.16 -4.73 18.46
C GLU A 100 1.24 -5.55 17.76
N PHE A 101 2.19 -6.05 18.54
CA PHE A 101 3.36 -6.76 18.03
C PHE A 101 3.51 -8.15 18.64
N THR A 102 4.10 -9.03 17.83
CA THR A 102 4.57 -10.34 18.29
C THR A 102 6.06 -10.51 18.03
N THR A 103 6.65 -11.40 18.81
CA THR A 103 8.02 -11.91 18.59
C THR A 103 8.06 -12.84 17.39
N ASP A 104 9.24 -13.26 16.95
CA ASP A 104 9.48 -14.28 15.93
C ASP A 104 8.76 -15.62 16.20
N GLN A 105 8.47 -15.91 17.47
CA GLN A 105 7.76 -17.12 17.90
C GLN A 105 6.24 -16.93 18.03
N GLY A 106 5.72 -15.76 17.68
CA GLY A 106 4.30 -15.44 17.74
C GLY A 106 3.76 -15.14 19.13
N ALA A 107 4.61 -15.01 20.13
CA ALA A 107 4.20 -14.53 21.47
C ALA A 107 4.03 -13.00 21.44
N PRO A 108 3.16 -12.41 22.27
CA PRO A 108 3.09 -10.96 22.40
C PRO A 108 4.46 -10.38 22.77
N ALA A 109 4.91 -9.38 22.00
CA ALA A 109 6.15 -8.67 22.31
C ALA A 109 6.01 -7.84 23.59
N THR A 110 7.11 -7.62 24.29
CA THR A 110 7.14 -6.90 25.55
C THR A 110 7.76 -5.51 25.47
N THR A 111 8.63 -5.29 24.49
CA THR A 111 9.31 -4.02 24.26
C THR A 111 8.92 -3.52 22.87
N PRO A 112 8.39 -2.29 22.72
CA PRO A 112 8.00 -1.76 21.43
C PRO A 112 9.22 -1.58 20.51
N PRO A 113 9.03 -1.59 19.18
CA PRO A 113 10.09 -1.27 18.22
C PRO A 113 10.46 0.21 18.24
N SER A 114 11.52 0.56 17.52
CA SER A 114 11.79 1.97 17.18
C SER A 114 10.67 2.51 16.29
N VAL A 115 10.24 3.73 16.57
CA VAL A 115 9.07 4.36 15.94
C VAL A 115 9.37 5.81 15.59
N GLU A 116 9.06 6.19 14.35
CA GLU A 116 8.96 7.59 13.94
C GLU A 116 7.52 7.84 13.47
N ALA A 117 6.83 8.79 14.07
CA ALA A 117 5.47 9.14 13.70
C ALA A 117 5.39 10.59 13.24
N VAL A 118 4.74 10.80 12.09
CA VAL A 118 4.58 12.12 11.48
C VAL A 118 3.15 12.30 10.99
N PHE A 119 2.61 13.51 11.17
CA PHE A 119 1.34 13.89 10.60
C PHE A 119 1.56 14.66 9.30
N LEU A 120 1.17 14.09 8.19
CA LEU A 120 1.24 14.66 6.84
C LEU A 120 -0.10 15.35 6.54
N ARG A 121 -0.31 16.52 7.15
CA ARG A 121 -1.59 17.23 7.12
C ARG A 121 -2.05 17.56 5.68
N GLU A 122 -1.14 17.93 4.79
CA GLU A 122 -1.52 18.30 3.41
C GLU A 122 -2.34 17.21 2.72
N VAL A 123 -2.01 15.94 2.97
CA VAL A 123 -2.67 14.77 2.35
C VAL A 123 -3.59 14.01 3.31
N GLY A 124 -3.73 14.47 4.56
CA GLY A 124 -4.57 13.83 5.56
C GLY A 124 -4.12 12.40 5.91
N ILE A 125 -2.82 12.20 6.09
CA ILE A 125 -2.22 10.93 6.51
C ILE A 125 -1.50 11.11 7.84
N LEU A 126 -1.79 10.26 8.82
CA LEU A 126 -0.91 10.04 9.95
C LEU A 126 -0.08 8.80 9.66
N ARG A 127 1.24 8.98 9.49
CA ARG A 127 2.20 7.93 9.17
C ARG A 127 3.00 7.55 10.40
N VAL A 128 3.09 6.26 10.67
CA VAL A 128 3.92 5.68 11.73
C VAL A 128 4.92 4.72 11.09
N ALA A 129 6.18 5.13 10.99
CA ALA A 129 7.28 4.27 10.54
C ALA A 129 7.73 3.36 11.69
N ILE A 130 7.89 2.08 11.42
CA ILE A 130 8.09 1.04 12.44
C ILE A 130 9.24 0.13 12.01
N ASP A 131 10.23 -0.02 12.87
CA ASP A 131 11.38 -0.90 12.63
C ASP A 131 11.05 -2.35 12.97
N VAL A 132 10.23 -2.97 12.12
CA VAL A 132 9.94 -4.42 12.13
C VAL A 132 9.91 -4.96 10.71
N GLU A 133 10.20 -6.24 10.53
CA GLU A 133 10.33 -6.83 9.19
C GLU A 133 9.02 -7.41 8.64
N MET A 134 8.10 -7.83 9.50
CA MET A 134 6.92 -8.59 9.08
C MET A 134 5.61 -7.91 9.48
N THR A 135 4.58 -8.20 8.69
CA THR A 135 3.20 -7.82 9.02
C THR A 135 2.23 -8.93 8.62
N SER A 136 1.22 -9.15 9.44
CA SER A 136 0.05 -9.98 9.08
C SER A 136 -1.13 -9.14 8.58
N ILE A 137 -0.99 -7.82 8.64
CA ILE A 137 -2.01 -6.85 8.24
C ILE A 137 -1.49 -6.08 7.02
N THR A 138 -2.26 -6.02 5.95
CA THR A 138 -1.90 -5.26 4.75
C THR A 138 -2.66 -3.94 4.65
N ASP A 139 -3.96 -4.00 4.89
CA ASP A 139 -4.87 -2.86 4.94
C ASP A 139 -6.16 -3.25 5.66
N GLN A 140 -6.87 -2.26 6.17
CA GLN A 140 -8.17 -2.43 6.83
C GLN A 140 -9.06 -1.20 6.59
N LEU A 141 -10.30 -1.43 6.21
CA LEU A 141 -11.32 -0.38 6.24
C LEU A 141 -11.67 -0.09 7.69
N ALA A 142 -11.45 1.13 8.13
CA ALA A 142 -11.80 1.57 9.47
C ALA A 142 -13.21 2.16 9.52
N GLU A 143 -13.54 3.02 8.55
CA GLU A 143 -14.85 3.69 8.38
C GLU A 143 -15.34 4.35 9.68
N THR A 144 -14.41 4.90 10.45
CA THR A 144 -14.71 5.65 11.67
C THR A 144 -15.03 7.12 11.33
N ALA A 145 -15.30 7.95 12.33
CA ALA A 145 -15.53 9.37 12.09
C ALA A 145 -14.29 10.12 11.57
N LEU A 146 -13.10 9.72 12.03
CA LEU A 146 -11.84 10.38 11.70
C LEU A 146 -10.96 9.61 10.72
N VAL A 147 -11.06 8.27 10.65
CA VAL A 147 -10.21 7.43 9.80
C VAL A 147 -11.06 6.61 8.85
N ARG A 148 -10.77 6.74 7.56
CA ARG A 148 -11.43 5.95 6.52
C ARG A 148 -10.79 4.57 6.38
N GLN A 149 -9.46 4.51 6.31
CA GLN A 149 -8.72 3.29 6.01
C GLN A 149 -7.32 3.33 6.63
N VAL A 150 -6.83 2.17 6.99
CA VAL A 150 -5.45 1.95 7.44
C VAL A 150 -4.75 1.14 6.37
N PHE A 151 -3.52 1.52 6.02
CA PHE A 151 -2.63 0.76 5.16
C PHE A 151 -1.33 0.44 5.90
N VAL A 152 -0.69 -0.66 5.50
CA VAL A 152 0.63 -1.04 6.02
C VAL A 152 1.61 -1.20 4.85
N PRO A 153 2.08 -0.10 4.26
CA PRO A 153 3.05 -0.16 3.17
C PRO A 153 4.48 -0.41 3.67
N ARG A 154 5.30 -0.98 2.77
CA ARG A 154 6.74 -1.19 2.93
C ARG A 154 7.52 -0.21 2.06
N SER A 155 8.54 0.44 2.63
CA SER A 155 9.47 1.28 1.87
C SER A 155 10.56 0.47 1.17
N GLU A 156 11.31 1.11 0.26
CA GLU A 156 12.50 0.54 -0.35
C GLU A 156 13.56 0.13 0.69
N GLY A 157 13.64 0.83 1.82
CA GLY A 157 14.51 0.51 2.96
C GLY A 157 14.01 -0.64 3.82
N ARG A 158 12.89 -1.29 3.45
CA ARG A 158 12.20 -2.37 4.16
C ARG A 158 11.49 -1.95 5.45
N THR A 159 11.50 -0.67 5.80
CA THR A 159 10.69 -0.14 6.91
C THR A 159 9.22 -0.32 6.60
N LEU A 160 8.46 -0.80 7.56
CA LEU A 160 7.00 -0.81 7.48
C LEU A 160 6.44 0.51 8.00
N PHE A 161 5.40 0.98 7.33
CA PHE A 161 4.59 2.09 7.83
C PHE A 161 3.20 1.59 8.23
N VAL A 162 2.58 2.26 9.18
CA VAL A 162 1.15 2.23 9.39
C VAL A 162 0.62 3.61 9.05
N ASP A 163 -0.10 3.69 7.93
CA ASP A 163 -0.70 4.94 7.44
C ASP A 163 -2.19 4.95 7.75
N LEU A 164 -2.62 5.88 8.60
CA LEU A 164 -4.03 6.14 8.83
C LEU A 164 -4.47 7.24 7.86
N HIS A 165 -5.33 6.88 6.91
CA HIS A 165 -5.95 7.82 5.98
C HIS A 165 -7.16 8.47 6.62
N LEU A 166 -7.06 9.75 6.90
CA LEU A 166 -8.07 10.48 7.62
C LEU A 166 -9.22 10.92 6.71
N SER A 167 -10.42 10.88 7.24
CA SER A 167 -11.65 11.32 6.57
C SER A 167 -12.09 12.73 6.99
N ALA A 168 -11.55 13.23 8.10
CA ALA A 168 -11.85 14.54 8.65
C ALA A 168 -10.63 15.12 9.39
N PRO A 169 -10.54 16.46 9.53
CA PRO A 169 -9.50 17.11 10.31
C PRO A 169 -9.41 16.58 11.73
N ALA A 170 -8.19 16.30 12.18
CA ALA A 170 -7.92 15.74 13.50
C ALA A 170 -6.67 16.34 14.13
N LEU A 171 -6.63 16.34 15.43
CA LEU A 171 -5.42 16.50 16.24
C LEU A 171 -4.97 15.12 16.71
N ALA A 172 -3.68 14.88 16.79
CA ALA A 172 -3.13 13.55 17.08
C ALA A 172 -2.06 13.58 18.16
N THR A 173 -1.97 12.47 18.91
CA THR A 173 -0.81 12.10 19.71
C THR A 173 -0.44 10.65 19.40
N VAL A 174 0.86 10.35 19.49
CA VAL A 174 1.38 8.98 19.36
C VAL A 174 2.22 8.67 20.58
N THR A 175 2.01 7.50 21.17
CA THR A 175 2.78 7.00 22.30
C THR A 175 3.07 5.52 22.14
N THR A 176 4.05 5.01 22.88
CA THR A 176 4.35 3.59 22.98
C THR A 176 4.07 3.06 24.38
N SER A 177 3.82 1.76 24.48
CA SER A 177 3.72 1.06 25.76
C SER A 177 4.44 -0.28 25.72
N SER A 178 4.86 -0.76 26.90
CA SER A 178 5.52 -2.05 27.07
C SER A 178 4.62 -3.02 27.85
N SER A 179 4.83 -4.33 27.63
CA SER A 179 4.22 -5.43 28.38
C SER A 179 2.68 -5.43 28.38
N PRO A 180 1.99 -5.53 27.24
CA PRO A 180 2.51 -5.83 25.90
C PRO A 180 3.00 -4.59 25.15
N ALA A 181 3.91 -4.82 24.18
CA ALA A 181 4.41 -3.80 23.28
C ALA A 181 3.30 -3.29 22.36
N ARG A 182 3.10 -1.97 22.33
CA ARG A 182 2.07 -1.32 21.50
C ARG A 182 2.52 0.06 21.07
N ILE A 183 2.02 0.47 19.91
CA ILE A 183 1.93 1.88 19.53
C ILE A 183 0.47 2.29 19.66
N ILE A 184 0.23 3.44 20.26
CA ILE A 184 -1.09 3.98 20.54
C ILE A 184 -1.18 5.33 19.83
N VAL A 185 -2.06 5.42 18.84
CA VAL A 185 -2.40 6.66 18.13
C VAL A 185 -3.75 7.13 18.62
N SER A 186 -3.80 8.30 19.21
CA SER A 186 -5.04 8.91 19.68
C SER A 186 -5.37 10.12 18.81
N LEU A 187 -6.60 10.17 18.31
CA LEU A 187 -7.12 11.21 17.44
C LEU A 187 -8.32 11.90 18.08
N GLU A 188 -8.38 13.22 18.04
CA GLU A 188 -9.56 14.00 18.39
C GLU A 188 -10.00 14.88 17.21
N PRO A 189 -11.31 15.12 17.02
CA PRO A 189 -11.79 16.03 15.98
C PRO A 189 -11.26 17.45 16.20
N GLY A 190 -10.69 18.05 15.16
CA GLY A 190 -10.15 19.41 15.25
C GLY A 190 -9.06 19.65 14.21
N GLY A 191 -8.49 20.84 14.24
CA GLY A 191 -7.46 21.25 13.31
C GLY A 191 -8.01 21.85 12.01
N SER A 192 -7.12 22.00 11.03
CA SER A 192 -7.39 22.63 9.74
C SER A 192 -7.75 21.60 8.68
N ASP A 193 -8.50 22.00 7.67
CA ASP A 193 -8.83 21.17 6.51
C ASP A 193 -7.54 20.71 5.77
N TYR A 194 -7.59 19.53 5.20
CA TYR A 194 -6.54 18.98 4.35
C TYR A 194 -6.58 19.63 2.96
N ALA A 195 -5.43 19.74 2.29
CA ALA A 195 -5.38 20.23 0.91
C ALA A 195 -6.08 19.27 -0.06
N GLY A 196 -6.06 17.99 0.26
CA GLY A 196 -6.75 16.93 -0.45
C GLY A 196 -6.61 15.60 0.27
N THR A 197 -7.06 14.54 -0.36
CA THR A 197 -6.92 13.18 0.15
C THR A 197 -6.34 12.28 -0.93
N PRO A 198 -5.57 11.24 -0.56
CA PRO A 198 -5.06 10.26 -1.51
C PRO A 198 -6.15 9.63 -2.36
N ALA A 199 -5.89 9.45 -3.63
CA ALA A 199 -6.76 8.70 -4.51
C ALA A 199 -6.48 7.21 -4.39
N VAL A 200 -7.54 6.40 -4.22
CA VAL A 200 -7.43 4.97 -3.90
C VAL A 200 -8.17 4.13 -4.93
N ALA A 201 -7.50 3.13 -5.47
CA ALA A 201 -8.08 2.04 -6.26
C ALA A 201 -7.70 0.68 -5.64
N VAL A 202 -8.15 -0.42 -6.25
CA VAL A 202 -7.97 -1.77 -5.69
C VAL A 202 -6.51 -2.11 -5.38
N ASN A 203 -5.58 -1.73 -6.27
CA ASN A 203 -4.17 -2.09 -6.17
C ASN A 203 -3.22 -0.88 -6.10
N VAL A 204 -3.75 0.33 -6.03
CA VAL A 204 -2.96 1.58 -6.06
C VAL A 204 -3.54 2.60 -5.10
N VAL A 205 -2.66 3.23 -4.36
CA VAL A 205 -2.92 4.45 -3.60
C VAL A 205 -1.96 5.52 -4.12
N LEU A 206 -2.50 6.57 -4.69
CA LEU A 206 -1.76 7.75 -5.09
C LEU A 206 -1.80 8.76 -3.95
N VAL A 207 -0.67 8.97 -3.30
CA VAL A 207 -0.55 9.92 -2.18
C VAL A 207 -0.31 11.33 -2.71
N THR A 208 0.61 11.47 -3.66
CA THR A 208 0.88 12.74 -4.38
C THR A 208 1.17 12.48 -5.85
N PRO A 209 0.86 13.42 -6.74
CA PRO A 209 0.23 14.72 -6.46
C PRO A 209 -1.25 14.56 -6.08
N LEU A 210 -1.81 15.60 -5.50
CA LEU A 210 -3.25 15.76 -5.34
C LEU A 210 -3.87 16.30 -6.65
N GLU A 211 -5.21 16.32 -6.72
CA GLU A 211 -5.92 16.96 -7.84
C GLU A 211 -5.60 18.46 -7.92
N GLY A 212 -5.49 18.99 -9.14
CA GLY A 212 -5.28 20.42 -9.43
C GLY A 212 -3.86 20.76 -9.90
N PRO A 213 -3.33 21.95 -9.56
CA PRO A 213 -2.05 22.43 -10.06
C PRO A 213 -0.88 21.55 -9.62
N VAL A 214 0.03 21.22 -10.54
CA VAL A 214 1.25 20.46 -10.29
C VAL A 214 2.50 21.18 -10.79
N GLU A 215 3.64 20.86 -10.20
CA GLU A 215 4.95 21.31 -10.69
C GLU A 215 5.49 20.32 -11.75
N VAL A 216 6.36 20.79 -12.65
CA VAL A 216 7.09 19.94 -13.59
C VAL A 216 8.58 19.95 -13.24
N PRO A 217 9.23 18.78 -13.11
CA PRO A 217 8.68 17.42 -13.32
C PRO A 217 7.61 17.04 -12.30
N VAL A 218 6.61 16.26 -12.73
CA VAL A 218 5.55 15.76 -11.86
C VAL A 218 6.10 14.60 -11.03
N LEU A 219 6.15 14.79 -9.71
CA LEU A 219 6.59 13.77 -8.76
C LEU A 219 5.37 12.97 -8.28
N VAL A 220 5.36 11.68 -8.60
CA VAL A 220 4.26 10.77 -8.29
C VAL A 220 4.71 9.81 -7.21
N ASN A 221 4.05 9.85 -6.05
CA ASN A 221 4.37 9.00 -4.91
C ASN A 221 3.12 8.30 -4.41
N GLY A 222 3.30 7.09 -3.93
CA GLY A 222 2.21 6.30 -3.39
C GLY A 222 2.65 4.90 -3.02
N TYR A 223 1.70 4.00 -2.94
CA TYR A 223 1.99 2.58 -2.76
C TYR A 223 1.04 1.72 -3.59
N SER A 224 1.52 0.55 -3.98
CA SER A 224 0.78 -0.34 -4.84
C SER A 224 1.01 -1.82 -4.50
N ARG A 225 0.07 -2.66 -4.97
CA ARG A 225 0.15 -4.12 -5.00
C ARG A 225 -0.09 -4.64 -6.41
N ASN A 226 0.41 -3.91 -7.40
CA ASN A 226 0.32 -4.28 -8.81
C ASN A 226 1.12 -5.55 -9.09
N PHE A 227 0.72 -6.29 -10.11
CA PHE A 227 1.40 -7.51 -10.50
C PHE A 227 2.90 -7.25 -10.80
N GLU A 228 3.77 -8.09 -10.23
CA GLU A 228 5.23 -7.94 -10.31
C GLU A 228 5.76 -6.58 -9.82
N ALA A 229 5.02 -5.93 -8.90
CA ALA A 229 5.33 -4.60 -8.37
C ALA A 229 5.37 -3.48 -9.43
N ASN A 230 4.99 -3.74 -10.67
CA ASN A 230 5.10 -2.77 -11.76
C ASN A 230 3.99 -1.73 -11.70
N THR A 231 4.36 -0.47 -11.52
CA THR A 231 3.43 0.66 -11.47
C THR A 231 3.72 1.62 -12.62
N ILE A 232 2.71 1.90 -13.43
CA ILE A 232 2.76 2.79 -14.59
C ILE A 232 2.15 4.13 -14.18
N GLY A 233 2.80 5.22 -14.57
CA GLY A 233 2.24 6.57 -14.54
C GLY A 233 2.12 7.11 -15.96
N ARG A 234 0.98 7.75 -16.28
CA ARG A 234 0.73 8.33 -17.58
C ARG A 234 -0.02 9.65 -17.45
N ILE A 235 0.46 10.69 -18.12
CA ILE A 235 -0.23 11.99 -18.22
C ILE A 235 -0.83 12.09 -19.62
N VAL A 236 -2.15 12.30 -19.67
CA VAL A 236 -2.93 12.31 -20.92
C VAL A 236 -3.70 13.62 -21.04
N GLN A 237 -3.69 14.21 -22.25
CA GLN A 237 -4.50 15.38 -22.59
C GLN A 237 -5.35 15.05 -23.82
N GLY A 238 -6.63 14.80 -23.61
CA GLY A 238 -7.52 14.31 -24.67
C GLY A 238 -7.09 12.93 -25.19
N ALA A 239 -6.56 12.86 -26.41
CA ALA A 239 -6.06 11.63 -27.02
C ALA A 239 -4.53 11.51 -26.98
N ASP A 240 -3.84 12.55 -26.53
CA ASP A 240 -2.38 12.63 -26.58
C ASP A 240 -1.77 12.22 -25.24
N VAL A 241 -0.78 11.32 -25.27
CA VAL A 241 0.05 10.97 -24.12
C VAL A 241 1.19 11.97 -24.02
N LEU A 242 1.18 12.82 -23.00
CA LEU A 242 2.19 13.86 -22.77
C LEU A 242 3.44 13.33 -22.08
N ALA A 243 3.27 12.33 -21.21
CA ALA A 243 4.36 11.61 -20.54
C ALA A 243 3.89 10.21 -20.14
N GLU A 244 4.80 9.26 -20.15
CA GLU A 244 4.60 7.92 -19.63
C GLU A 244 5.89 7.40 -19.00
N GLY A 245 5.77 6.71 -17.87
CA GLY A 245 6.88 6.06 -17.21
C GLY A 245 6.39 4.90 -16.35
N PHE A 246 7.33 4.14 -15.84
CA PHE A 246 7.04 3.06 -14.90
C PHE A 246 8.09 3.02 -13.78
N THR A 247 7.71 2.40 -12.67
CA THR A 247 8.57 2.16 -11.52
C THR A 247 8.21 0.82 -10.89
N THR A 248 9.06 0.36 -9.98
CA THR A 248 8.82 -0.86 -9.22
C THR A 248 8.54 -0.49 -7.78
N ALA A 249 7.43 -0.95 -7.23
CA ALA A 249 7.11 -0.78 -5.83
C ALA A 249 8.00 -1.67 -4.94
N ALA A 250 8.18 -1.26 -3.70
CA ALA A 250 9.07 -1.95 -2.75
C ALA A 250 8.59 -3.34 -2.32
N ASP A 251 7.29 -3.60 -2.44
CA ASP A 251 6.65 -4.90 -2.18
C ASP A 251 5.39 -5.03 -3.04
N TRP A 252 4.87 -6.24 -3.20
CA TRP A 252 3.58 -6.54 -3.81
C TRP A 252 3.02 -7.90 -3.37
N THR A 253 3.84 -8.70 -2.68
CA THR A 253 3.53 -10.07 -2.28
C THR A 253 3.05 -10.16 -0.85
N GLU A 254 3.75 -9.50 0.06
CA GLU A 254 3.45 -9.54 1.49
C GLU A 254 2.52 -8.39 1.89
N THR A 255 2.80 -7.20 1.38
CA THR A 255 2.00 -6.01 1.66
C THR A 255 2.01 -5.01 0.50
N TRP A 256 1.58 -3.79 0.73
CA TRP A 256 1.72 -2.67 -0.18
C TRP A 256 3.17 -2.22 -0.26
N GLY A 257 3.68 -1.93 -1.46
CA GLY A 257 5.02 -1.39 -1.65
C GLY A 257 4.96 0.10 -2.00
N GLU A 258 5.75 0.93 -1.34
CA GLU A 258 5.94 2.31 -1.78
C GLU A 258 6.58 2.36 -3.15
N PHE A 259 6.19 3.36 -3.92
CA PHE A 259 6.81 3.68 -5.20
C PHE A 259 7.02 5.19 -5.36
N ASN A 260 8.03 5.53 -6.16
CA ASN A 260 8.31 6.89 -6.60
C ASN A 260 8.50 6.89 -8.10
N LEU A 261 7.87 7.84 -8.80
CA LEU A 261 7.96 7.98 -10.24
C LEU A 261 8.05 9.47 -10.60
N THR A 262 8.89 9.81 -11.55
CA THR A 262 9.01 11.17 -12.07
C THR A 262 8.54 11.19 -13.53
N LEU A 263 7.62 12.09 -13.85
CA LEU A 263 7.11 12.29 -15.21
C LEU A 263 7.45 13.69 -15.70
N GLU A 264 7.92 13.78 -16.95
CA GLU A 264 8.29 15.05 -17.63
C GLU A 264 7.33 15.29 -18.80
N PRO A 265 6.13 15.85 -18.58
CA PRO A 265 5.15 16.06 -19.63
C PRO A 265 5.60 17.18 -20.59
N ALA A 266 5.37 16.93 -21.89
CA ALA A 266 5.60 17.91 -22.94
C ALA A 266 4.28 18.64 -23.28
N GLY A 267 3.76 19.44 -22.36
CA GLY A 267 2.49 20.14 -22.53
C GLY A 267 2.17 21.07 -21.37
N SER A 268 1.02 21.75 -21.43
CA SER A 268 0.52 22.65 -20.41
C SER A 268 -1.00 22.62 -20.34
N GLY A 269 -1.59 23.09 -19.22
CA GLY A 269 -3.03 23.14 -18.98
C GLY A 269 -3.62 21.83 -18.45
N ALA A 270 -4.94 21.71 -18.48
CA ALA A 270 -5.66 20.58 -17.88
C ALA A 270 -5.32 19.25 -18.57
N ALA A 271 -4.99 18.25 -17.77
CA ALA A 271 -4.65 16.88 -18.18
C ALA A 271 -5.11 15.88 -17.12
N ASP A 272 -5.12 14.60 -17.46
CA ASP A 272 -5.40 13.51 -16.53
C ASP A 272 -4.11 12.75 -16.21
N LEU A 273 -3.84 12.51 -14.94
CA LEU A 273 -2.78 11.61 -14.45
C LEU A 273 -3.40 10.26 -14.14
N PHE A 274 -3.04 9.24 -14.88
CA PHE A 274 -3.28 7.83 -14.56
C PHE A 274 -2.10 7.25 -13.78
N VAL A 275 -2.39 6.50 -12.71
CA VAL A 275 -1.39 5.69 -11.99
C VAL A 275 -1.97 4.32 -11.71
N GLY A 276 -1.26 3.26 -12.12
CA GLY A 276 -1.81 1.91 -11.97
C GLY A 276 -0.99 0.84 -12.67
N GLU A 277 -1.68 -0.17 -13.14
CA GLU A 277 -1.13 -1.26 -13.95
C GLU A 277 -1.94 -1.46 -15.23
N GLN A 278 -1.34 -2.11 -16.20
CA GLN A 278 -2.04 -2.64 -17.37
C GLN A 278 -2.32 -4.11 -17.18
N SER A 279 -3.59 -4.49 -17.27
CA SER A 279 -4.02 -5.88 -17.13
C SER A 279 -3.33 -6.77 -18.17
N ALA A 280 -2.64 -7.81 -17.71
CA ALA A 280 -2.02 -8.80 -18.59
C ALA A 280 -3.06 -9.64 -19.37
N GLN A 281 -4.32 -9.64 -18.93
CA GLN A 281 -5.38 -10.46 -19.53
C GLN A 281 -5.96 -9.81 -20.79
N ASP A 282 -6.20 -8.48 -20.76
CA ASP A 282 -6.95 -7.78 -21.80
C ASP A 282 -6.35 -6.41 -22.16
N GLY A 283 -5.26 -6.02 -21.54
CA GLY A 283 -4.59 -4.74 -21.76
C GLY A 283 -5.34 -3.54 -21.20
N SER A 284 -6.40 -3.74 -20.41
CA SER A 284 -7.12 -2.63 -19.79
C SER A 284 -6.32 -1.97 -18.65
N ASP A 285 -6.45 -0.66 -18.54
CA ASP A 285 -5.84 0.10 -17.46
C ASP A 285 -6.63 -0.12 -16.15
N ARG A 286 -5.92 -0.38 -15.04
CA ARG A 286 -6.45 -0.54 -13.69
C ARG A 286 -5.67 0.34 -12.74
N GLY A 287 -6.32 1.28 -12.10
CA GLY A 287 -5.65 2.23 -11.22
C GLY A 287 -6.51 3.43 -10.89
N VAL A 288 -5.86 4.51 -10.49
CA VAL A 288 -6.47 5.80 -10.22
C VAL A 288 -6.28 6.75 -11.40
N VAL A 289 -7.23 7.65 -11.59
CA VAL A 289 -7.12 8.79 -12.51
C VAL A 289 -7.48 10.04 -11.73
N ILE A 290 -6.63 11.04 -11.76
CA ILE A 290 -6.91 12.36 -11.18
C ILE A 290 -6.71 13.47 -12.21
N PRO A 291 -7.54 14.52 -12.18
CA PRO A 291 -7.31 15.72 -12.99
C PRO A 291 -6.16 16.54 -12.40
N ILE A 292 -5.25 16.98 -13.28
CA ILE A 292 -4.12 17.85 -12.93
C ILE A 292 -4.06 19.05 -13.89
N ASP A 293 -3.44 20.14 -13.42
CA ASP A 293 -3.17 21.33 -14.23
C ASP A 293 -1.65 21.52 -14.37
N LEU A 294 -1.16 21.32 -15.59
CA LEU A 294 0.24 21.52 -15.95
C LEU A 294 0.52 23.04 -16.13
N PRO A 295 1.71 23.54 -15.72
CA PRO A 295 2.06 24.96 -15.81
C PRO A 295 2.16 25.53 -17.23
#